data_9f49647beb2396e059d541c6110157d7
#
_entry.id   9f49647beb2396e059d541c6110157d7
#
_cell.length_a   1.000
_cell.length_b   1.000
_cell.length_c   1.000
_cell.angle_alpha   90.00
_cell.angle_beta   90.00
_cell.angle_gamma   90.00
#
_symmetry.space_group_name_H-M   'P 1'
#
loop_
_entity.id
_entity.type
_entity.pdbx_description
1 polymer ?
#
loop_
_entity_poly.entity_id
_entity_poly.type
_entity_poly.pdbx_seq_one_letter_code
_entity_poly.pdbx_strand_id
1 'polypeptide(L)'
;MPKENKKELIIREALKLFSERGFAAVSMRDLAESVGISVSTIYHYYPSKQDLAQDMIARANELTAKARDSFFRILSGTEKVECEPFVRAGVMYVTAYLRHEQIDPLLRMLESERFHEPAAEEAWQKMMFTDPIAHEAKVFELLAARGEIRETDADRLAGEYHGIVMLGYFTGDTDRMARELTAFYNRVFNR
;
A
#
# COMPACT_ATOMS: atom_id res chain seq x y z
N MET A 1 21.29 10.44 -20.23
CA MET A 1 20.11 10.20 -19.38
C MET A 1 19.03 9.54 -20.23
N PRO A 2 18.42 8.41 -19.80
CA PRO A 2 17.29 7.85 -20.52
C PRO A 2 16.19 8.91 -20.56
N LYS A 3 15.57 9.08 -21.73
CA LYS A 3 14.44 9.98 -21.91
C LYS A 3 13.30 9.44 -21.01
N GLU A 4 12.97 10.16 -19.95
CA GLU A 4 11.85 9.79 -19.07
C GLU A 4 10.60 9.52 -19.93
N ASN A 5 9.97 8.39 -19.71
CA ASN A 5 8.77 8.02 -20.43
C ASN A 5 7.68 9.05 -20.09
N LYS A 6 7.10 9.70 -21.12
CA LYS A 6 6.05 10.71 -20.93
C LYS A 6 4.89 10.21 -20.06
N LYS A 7 4.60 8.91 -20.12
CA LYS A 7 3.57 8.29 -19.30
C LYS A 7 3.91 8.32 -17.82
N GLU A 8 5.18 8.06 -17.47
CA GLU A 8 5.70 8.17 -16.10
C GLU A 8 5.65 9.60 -15.58
N LEU A 9 6.03 10.56 -16.43
CA LEU A 9 5.99 11.98 -16.07
C LEU A 9 4.55 12.45 -15.80
N ILE A 10 3.58 12.03 -16.63
CA ILE A 10 2.15 12.35 -16.43
C ILE A 10 1.66 11.79 -15.10
N ILE A 11 1.97 10.52 -14.78
CA ILE A 11 1.53 9.89 -13.54
C ILE A 11 2.13 10.60 -12.32
N ARG A 12 3.43 10.92 -12.35
CA ARG A 12 4.09 11.62 -11.24
C ARG A 12 3.46 12.98 -10.97
N GLU A 13 3.25 13.79 -12.02
CA GLU A 13 2.62 15.10 -11.87
C GLU A 13 1.15 14.99 -11.46
N ALA A 14 0.43 13.97 -11.94
CA ALA A 14 -0.94 13.69 -11.52
C ALA A 14 -1.02 13.33 -10.04
N LEU A 15 -0.16 12.43 -9.55
CA LEU A 15 -0.07 12.08 -8.12
C LEU A 15 0.13 13.31 -7.25
N LYS A 16 1.06 14.19 -7.65
CA LYS A 16 1.33 15.44 -6.96
C LYS A 16 0.10 16.35 -6.92
N LEU A 17 -0.46 16.68 -8.08
CA LEU A 17 -1.59 17.60 -8.17
C LEU A 17 -2.85 17.08 -7.47
N PHE A 18 -3.15 15.78 -7.62
CA PHE A 18 -4.32 15.17 -6.97
C PHE A 18 -4.16 15.13 -5.46
N SER A 19 -2.97 14.83 -4.94
CA SER A 19 -2.72 14.82 -3.48
C SER A 19 -2.74 16.22 -2.85
N GLU A 20 -2.35 17.26 -3.61
CA GLU A 20 -2.30 18.65 -3.13
C GLU A 20 -3.64 19.39 -3.26
N ARG A 21 -4.39 19.13 -4.33
CA ARG A 21 -5.57 19.93 -4.72
C ARG A 21 -6.88 19.14 -4.72
N GLY A 22 -6.81 17.81 -4.53
CA GLY A 22 -7.94 16.89 -4.69
C GLY A 22 -8.17 16.50 -6.15
N PHE A 23 -8.71 15.29 -6.35
CA PHE A 23 -8.97 14.74 -7.69
C PHE A 23 -9.98 15.60 -8.46
N ALA A 24 -11.09 16.00 -7.82
CA ALA A 24 -12.15 16.77 -8.48
C ALA A 24 -11.68 18.11 -9.03
N ALA A 25 -10.80 18.82 -8.27
CA ALA A 25 -10.36 20.18 -8.60
C ALA A 25 -9.31 20.27 -9.72
N VAL A 26 -8.67 19.16 -10.10
CA VAL A 26 -7.63 19.13 -11.16
C VAL A 26 -8.23 18.69 -12.49
N SER A 27 -8.01 19.48 -13.53
CA SER A 27 -8.43 19.15 -14.91
C SER A 27 -7.30 18.52 -15.71
N MET A 28 -7.64 17.85 -16.84
CA MET A 28 -6.64 17.36 -17.80
C MET A 28 -5.80 18.50 -18.43
N ARG A 29 -6.32 19.73 -18.44
CA ARG A 29 -5.58 20.92 -18.87
C ARG A 29 -4.52 21.32 -17.86
N ASP A 30 -4.85 21.31 -16.55
CA ASP A 30 -3.89 21.61 -15.49
C ASP A 30 -2.73 20.58 -15.50
N LEU A 31 -3.06 19.31 -15.76
CA LEU A 31 -2.05 18.24 -15.91
C LEU A 31 -1.16 18.48 -17.14
N ALA A 32 -1.74 18.84 -18.28
CA ALA A 32 -0.99 19.14 -19.50
C ALA A 32 -0.01 20.28 -19.27
N GLU A 33 -0.45 21.36 -18.61
CA GLU A 33 0.36 22.51 -18.25
C GLU A 33 1.50 22.12 -17.29
N SER A 34 1.22 21.37 -16.24
CA SER A 34 2.22 20.91 -15.26
C SER A 34 3.31 20.04 -15.90
N VAL A 35 2.92 19.18 -16.84
CA VAL A 35 3.85 18.29 -17.59
C VAL A 35 4.60 19.05 -18.70
N GLY A 36 4.12 20.23 -19.11
CA GLY A 36 4.70 20.99 -20.21
C GLY A 36 4.39 20.39 -21.59
N ILE A 37 3.21 19.79 -21.77
CA ILE A 37 2.74 19.18 -23.03
C ILE A 37 1.41 19.80 -23.49
N SER A 38 1.04 19.58 -24.76
CA SER A 38 -0.26 20.02 -25.24
C SER A 38 -1.40 19.19 -24.63
N VAL A 39 -2.58 19.80 -24.48
CA VAL A 39 -3.81 19.12 -24.02
C VAL A 39 -4.18 17.95 -24.93
N SER A 40 -3.96 18.05 -26.23
CA SER A 40 -4.17 16.93 -27.18
C SER A 40 -3.19 15.78 -26.92
N THR A 41 -1.96 16.08 -26.51
CA THR A 41 -0.98 15.05 -26.15
C THR A 41 -1.40 14.26 -24.90
N ILE A 42 -1.90 14.93 -23.85
CA ILE A 42 -2.32 14.21 -22.65
C ILE A 42 -3.53 13.30 -22.91
N TYR A 43 -4.50 13.75 -23.72
CA TYR A 43 -5.64 12.91 -24.14
C TYR A 43 -5.24 11.75 -25.06
N HIS A 44 -4.10 11.82 -25.73
CA HIS A 44 -3.55 10.68 -26.46
C HIS A 44 -3.05 9.56 -25.51
N TYR A 45 -2.51 9.91 -24.33
CA TYR A 45 -2.07 8.94 -23.33
C TYR A 45 -3.22 8.44 -22.46
N TYR A 46 -4.13 9.33 -22.08
CA TYR A 46 -5.25 9.06 -21.20
C TYR A 46 -6.52 9.74 -21.71
N PRO A 47 -7.46 8.97 -22.30
CA PRO A 47 -8.71 9.52 -22.84
C PRO A 47 -9.54 10.30 -21.82
N SER A 48 -9.44 9.94 -20.54
CA SER A 48 -10.11 10.65 -19.44
C SER A 48 -9.23 10.72 -18.17
N LYS A 49 -9.65 11.55 -17.23
CA LYS A 49 -9.03 11.63 -15.92
C LYS A 49 -9.24 10.33 -15.12
N GLN A 50 -10.35 9.65 -15.35
CA GLN A 50 -10.67 8.35 -14.76
C GLN A 50 -9.73 7.25 -15.28
N ASP A 51 -9.43 7.21 -16.59
CA ASP A 51 -8.46 6.25 -17.14
C ASP A 51 -7.06 6.45 -16.54
N LEU A 52 -6.66 7.70 -16.33
CA LEU A 52 -5.41 8.01 -15.62
C LEU A 52 -5.43 7.50 -14.18
N ALA A 53 -6.51 7.75 -13.43
CA ALA A 53 -6.65 7.28 -12.05
C ALA A 53 -6.63 5.75 -11.97
N GLN A 54 -7.30 5.05 -12.89
CA GLN A 54 -7.29 3.59 -12.95
C GLN A 54 -5.87 3.04 -13.22
N ASP A 55 -5.09 3.65 -14.13
CA ASP A 55 -3.70 3.24 -14.37
C ASP A 55 -2.82 3.48 -13.13
N MET A 56 -3.01 4.59 -12.41
CA MET A 56 -2.31 4.87 -11.15
C MET A 56 -2.62 3.81 -10.08
N ILE A 57 -3.89 3.45 -9.90
CA ILE A 57 -4.35 2.41 -8.98
C ILE A 57 -3.77 1.05 -9.37
N ALA A 58 -3.81 0.69 -10.66
CA ALA A 58 -3.27 -0.58 -11.14
C ALA A 58 -1.77 -0.72 -10.85
N ARG A 59 -0.98 0.35 -11.11
CA ARG A 59 0.46 0.37 -10.82
C ARG A 59 0.77 0.26 -9.33
N ALA A 60 0.03 0.98 -8.49
CA ALA A 60 0.19 0.87 -7.04
C ALA A 60 -0.13 -0.55 -6.56
N ASN A 61 -1.18 -1.17 -7.08
CA ASN A 61 -1.51 -2.56 -6.77
C ASN A 61 -0.39 -3.54 -7.19
N GLU A 62 0.22 -3.34 -8.36
CA GLU A 62 1.38 -4.15 -8.78
C GLU A 62 2.59 -3.98 -7.86
N LEU A 63 2.91 -2.74 -7.48
CA LEU A 63 3.99 -2.45 -6.54
C LEU A 63 3.73 -3.11 -5.19
N THR A 64 2.53 -2.96 -4.64
CA THR A 64 2.13 -3.54 -3.35
C THR A 64 2.09 -5.06 -3.41
N ALA A 65 1.62 -5.68 -4.49
CA ALA A 65 1.63 -7.12 -4.66
C ALA A 65 3.06 -7.69 -4.68
N LYS A 66 3.95 -7.11 -5.50
CA LYS A 66 5.36 -7.56 -5.60
C LYS A 66 6.09 -7.55 -4.26
N ALA A 67 5.80 -6.58 -3.42
CA ALA A 67 6.45 -6.53 -2.11
C ALA A 67 5.84 -7.53 -1.11
N ARG A 68 4.51 -7.68 -1.10
CA ARG A 68 3.87 -8.73 -0.30
C ARG A 68 4.43 -10.11 -0.68
N ASP A 69 4.53 -10.40 -1.99
CA ASP A 69 5.10 -11.65 -2.49
C ASP A 69 6.57 -11.83 -2.11
N SER A 70 7.34 -10.76 -2.13
CA SER A 70 8.75 -10.79 -1.71
C SER A 70 8.88 -11.06 -0.22
N PHE A 71 8.05 -10.44 0.60
CA PHE A 71 7.98 -10.68 2.03
C PHE A 71 7.58 -12.13 2.34
N PHE A 72 6.53 -12.63 1.69
CA PHE A 72 6.10 -14.02 1.83
C PHE A 72 7.21 -15.02 1.48
N ARG A 73 7.96 -14.78 0.39
CA ARG A 73 9.10 -15.63 -0.01
C ARG A 73 10.23 -15.62 1.01
N ILE A 74 10.53 -14.46 1.61
CA ILE A 74 11.54 -14.36 2.67
C ILE A 74 11.12 -15.21 3.87
N LEU A 75 9.89 -15.05 4.35
CA LEU A 75 9.37 -15.83 5.46
C LEU A 75 9.30 -17.32 5.15
N SER A 76 8.90 -17.69 3.91
CA SER A 76 8.84 -19.08 3.48
C SER A 76 10.20 -19.75 3.42
N GLY A 77 11.27 -18.99 3.16
CA GLY A 77 12.64 -19.47 3.08
C GLY A 77 13.39 -19.54 4.41
N THR A 78 12.82 -19.06 5.52
CA THR A 78 13.43 -19.14 6.85
C THR A 78 12.97 -20.40 7.59
N GLU A 79 13.86 -21.04 8.34
CA GLU A 79 13.49 -22.18 9.20
C GLU A 79 12.58 -21.75 10.36
N LYS A 80 12.82 -20.54 10.87
CA LYS A 80 12.05 -19.96 11.99
C LYS A 80 12.00 -18.45 11.84
N VAL A 81 10.85 -17.89 12.17
CA VAL A 81 10.65 -16.43 12.18
C VAL A 81 11.03 -15.88 13.57
N GLU A 82 12.05 -15.05 13.61
CA GLU A 82 12.52 -14.39 14.83
C GLU A 82 11.78 -13.06 15.06
N CYS A 83 11.74 -12.60 16.32
CA CYS A 83 10.99 -11.41 16.72
C CYS A 83 11.44 -10.13 16.02
N GLU A 84 12.75 -9.88 15.96
CA GLU A 84 13.28 -8.64 15.38
C GLU A 84 12.99 -8.54 13.86
N PRO A 85 13.25 -9.55 13.02
CA PRO A 85 12.82 -9.53 11.62
C PRO A 85 11.31 -9.37 11.42
N PHE A 86 10.49 -9.99 12.25
CA PHE A 86 9.04 -9.87 12.19
C PHE A 86 8.57 -8.43 12.45
N VAL A 87 9.06 -7.81 13.52
CA VAL A 87 8.74 -6.42 13.88
C VAL A 87 9.24 -5.45 12.82
N ARG A 88 10.49 -5.63 12.36
CA ARG A 88 11.08 -4.81 11.31
C ARG A 88 10.29 -4.86 10.01
N ALA A 89 9.76 -6.01 9.64
CA ALA A 89 8.94 -6.15 8.44
C ALA A 89 7.66 -5.31 8.53
N GLY A 90 6.96 -5.31 9.66
CA GLY A 90 5.78 -4.45 9.87
C GLY A 90 6.13 -2.96 9.81
N VAL A 91 7.24 -2.55 10.46
CA VAL A 91 7.71 -1.16 10.39
C VAL A 91 8.07 -0.75 8.97
N MET A 92 8.78 -1.59 8.23
CA MET A 92 9.12 -1.33 6.84
C MET A 92 7.89 -1.27 5.93
N TYR A 93 6.86 -2.05 6.19
CA TYR A 93 5.62 -1.97 5.44
C TYR A 93 4.99 -0.58 5.52
N VAL A 94 5.02 0.06 6.68
CA VAL A 94 4.56 1.45 6.83
C VAL A 94 5.54 2.44 6.22
N THR A 95 6.81 2.39 6.63
CA THR A 95 7.78 3.47 6.36
C THR A 95 8.33 3.47 4.93
N ALA A 96 8.58 2.29 4.35
CA ALA A 96 9.13 2.16 3.01
C ALA A 96 8.06 1.85 1.96
N TYR A 97 6.87 1.45 2.39
CA TYR A 97 5.83 0.97 1.50
C TYR A 97 4.64 1.91 1.42
N LEU A 98 3.83 2.00 2.48
CA LEU A 98 2.66 2.88 2.48
C LEU A 98 3.06 4.36 2.36
N ARG A 99 4.27 4.73 2.82
CA ARG A 99 4.84 6.07 2.68
C ARG A 99 5.71 6.25 1.43
N HIS A 100 5.70 5.29 0.51
CA HIS A 100 6.41 5.41 -0.76
C HIS A 100 5.84 6.55 -1.61
N GLU A 101 6.72 7.28 -2.32
CA GLU A 101 6.37 8.47 -3.12
C GLU A 101 5.29 8.26 -4.19
N GLN A 102 5.08 7.02 -4.64
CA GLN A 102 4.03 6.66 -5.60
C GLN A 102 2.76 6.12 -4.93
N ILE A 103 2.83 5.74 -3.66
CA ILE A 103 1.71 5.11 -2.94
C ILE A 103 1.03 6.10 -2.00
N ASP A 104 1.78 6.81 -1.14
CA ASP A 104 1.21 7.75 -0.17
C ASP A 104 0.33 8.83 -0.82
N PRO A 105 0.73 9.51 -1.92
CA PRO A 105 -0.13 10.48 -2.58
C PRO A 105 -1.41 9.87 -3.18
N LEU A 106 -1.31 8.64 -3.71
CA LEU A 106 -2.48 7.93 -4.23
C LEU A 106 -3.46 7.56 -3.11
N LEU A 107 -2.95 7.05 -1.98
CA LEU A 107 -3.79 6.72 -0.82
C LEU A 107 -4.51 7.95 -0.28
N ARG A 108 -3.84 9.10 -0.20
CA ARG A 108 -4.45 10.38 0.20
C ARG A 108 -5.54 10.81 -0.76
N MET A 109 -5.30 10.68 -2.08
CA MET A 109 -6.31 10.98 -3.10
C MET A 109 -7.52 10.06 -2.93
N LEU A 110 -7.32 8.75 -2.81
CA LEU A 110 -8.40 7.79 -2.62
C LEU A 110 -9.15 8.06 -1.30
N GLU A 111 -8.45 8.39 -0.21
CA GLU A 111 -9.05 8.71 1.08
C GLU A 111 -9.95 9.96 0.99
N SER A 112 -9.56 10.97 0.25
CA SER A 112 -10.37 12.19 0.06
C SER A 112 -11.60 11.96 -0.81
N GLU A 113 -11.49 11.11 -1.84
CA GLU A 113 -12.55 10.87 -2.82
C GLU A 113 -13.52 9.74 -2.42
N ARG A 114 -13.14 8.86 -1.48
CA ARG A 114 -13.90 7.65 -1.13
C ARG A 114 -15.33 7.90 -0.67
N PHE A 115 -15.61 9.08 -0.11
CA PHE A 115 -16.95 9.44 0.35
C PHE A 115 -17.86 9.95 -0.78
N HIS A 116 -17.30 10.21 -1.96
CA HIS A 116 -18.02 10.77 -3.11
C HIS A 116 -18.04 9.83 -4.32
N GLU A 117 -17.01 8.97 -4.45
CA GLU A 117 -16.80 8.09 -5.59
C GLU A 117 -16.71 6.61 -5.14
N PRO A 118 -17.70 5.76 -5.45
CA PRO A 118 -17.69 4.35 -5.04
C PRO A 118 -16.44 3.58 -5.50
N ALA A 119 -15.90 3.89 -6.68
CA ALA A 119 -14.68 3.26 -7.18
C ALA A 119 -13.44 3.64 -6.36
N ALA A 120 -13.38 4.85 -5.80
CA ALA A 120 -12.33 5.27 -4.89
C ALA A 120 -12.43 4.57 -3.54
N GLU A 121 -13.65 4.40 -3.02
CA GLU A 121 -13.90 3.62 -1.79
C GLU A 121 -13.46 2.17 -1.97
N GLU A 122 -13.87 1.51 -3.06
CA GLU A 122 -13.48 0.12 -3.35
C GLU A 122 -11.95 -0.03 -3.45
N ALA A 123 -11.30 0.87 -4.20
CA ALA A 123 -9.84 0.86 -4.35
C ALA A 123 -9.13 1.09 -3.01
N TRP A 124 -9.60 2.04 -2.20
CA TRP A 124 -9.04 2.35 -0.90
C TRP A 124 -9.19 1.18 0.07
N GLN A 125 -10.40 0.61 0.18
CA GLN A 125 -10.67 -0.56 1.01
C GLN A 125 -9.79 -1.74 0.61
N LYS A 126 -9.65 -1.99 -0.68
CA LYS A 126 -8.83 -3.07 -1.22
C LYS A 126 -7.36 -2.89 -0.88
N MET A 127 -6.80 -1.69 -1.09
CA MET A 127 -5.38 -1.41 -0.85
C MET A 127 -5.03 -1.37 0.63
N MET A 128 -5.92 -0.83 1.47
CA MET A 128 -5.64 -0.60 2.89
C MET A 128 -6.00 -1.80 3.77
N PHE A 129 -6.97 -2.62 3.39
CA PHE A 129 -7.49 -3.67 4.26
C PHE A 129 -7.63 -5.03 3.58
N THR A 130 -8.42 -5.14 2.49
CA THR A 130 -8.80 -6.45 1.96
C THR A 130 -7.60 -7.26 1.49
N ASP A 131 -6.77 -6.71 0.61
CA ASP A 131 -5.61 -7.41 0.06
C ASP A 131 -4.51 -7.65 1.10
N PRO A 132 -4.13 -6.66 1.95
CA PRO A 132 -3.16 -6.88 3.01
C PRO A 132 -3.59 -7.96 4.01
N ILE A 133 -4.80 -7.89 4.55
CA ILE A 133 -5.30 -8.86 5.54
C ILE A 133 -5.35 -10.27 4.95
N ALA A 134 -5.86 -10.42 3.72
CA ALA A 134 -5.88 -11.72 3.05
C ALA A 134 -4.47 -12.30 2.81
N HIS A 135 -3.47 -11.43 2.59
CA HIS A 135 -2.09 -11.86 2.46
C HIS A 135 -1.48 -12.25 3.80
N GLU A 136 -1.72 -11.45 4.84
CA GLU A 136 -1.26 -11.70 6.22
C GLU A 136 -1.86 -13.00 6.77
N ALA A 137 -3.13 -13.30 6.46
CA ALA A 137 -3.76 -14.57 6.82
C ALA A 137 -3.00 -15.77 6.22
N LYS A 138 -2.59 -15.72 4.97
CA LYS A 138 -1.77 -16.77 4.33
C LYS A 138 -0.41 -16.95 5.03
N VAL A 139 0.18 -15.85 5.52
CA VAL A 139 1.42 -15.91 6.31
C VAL A 139 1.16 -16.64 7.62
N PHE A 140 0.09 -16.33 8.35
CA PHE A 140 -0.24 -16.99 9.61
C PHE A 140 -0.64 -18.45 9.41
N GLU A 141 -1.34 -18.80 8.33
CA GLU A 141 -1.59 -20.20 7.93
C GLU A 141 -0.29 -20.99 7.76
N LEU A 142 0.69 -20.41 7.06
CA LEU A 142 2.01 -21.02 6.87
C LEU A 142 2.74 -21.23 8.20
N LEU A 143 2.73 -20.22 9.08
CA LEU A 143 3.37 -20.30 10.41
C LEU A 143 2.70 -21.33 11.32
N ALA A 144 1.37 -21.43 11.27
CA ALA A 144 0.61 -22.47 11.97
C ALA A 144 0.96 -23.88 11.46
N ALA A 145 1.01 -24.06 10.14
CA ALA A 145 1.38 -25.34 9.50
C ALA A 145 2.81 -25.78 9.87
N ARG A 146 3.73 -24.83 10.15
CA ARG A 146 5.09 -25.10 10.63
C ARG A 146 5.18 -25.34 12.14
N GLY A 147 4.10 -25.14 12.91
CA GLY A 147 4.11 -25.22 14.35
C GLY A 147 4.83 -24.05 15.05
N GLU A 148 5.09 -22.95 14.33
CA GLU A 148 5.73 -21.75 14.90
C GLU A 148 4.79 -20.95 15.78
N ILE A 149 3.49 -21.04 15.55
CA ILE A 149 2.44 -20.38 16.33
C ILE A 149 1.42 -21.40 16.84
N ARG A 150 0.76 -21.07 17.98
CA ARG A 150 -0.25 -21.95 18.62
C ARG A 150 -1.65 -21.73 18.09
N GLU A 151 -1.94 -20.49 17.71
CA GLU A 151 -3.25 -20.08 17.22
C GLU A 151 -3.42 -20.56 15.78
N THR A 152 -4.58 -21.10 15.46
CA THR A 152 -4.91 -21.59 14.11
C THR A 152 -5.91 -20.72 13.35
N ASP A 153 -6.52 -19.72 14.03
CA ASP A 153 -7.39 -18.73 13.40
C ASP A 153 -6.54 -17.64 12.73
N ALA A 154 -6.09 -17.92 11.51
CA ALA A 154 -5.21 -17.06 10.75
C ALA A 154 -5.86 -15.71 10.39
N ASP A 155 -7.17 -15.70 10.10
CA ASP A 155 -7.91 -14.47 9.78
C ASP A 155 -7.97 -13.54 10.99
N ARG A 156 -8.20 -14.08 12.18
CA ARG A 156 -8.18 -13.30 13.43
C ARG A 156 -6.79 -12.72 13.69
N LEU A 157 -5.74 -13.52 13.54
CA LEU A 157 -4.35 -13.05 13.73
C LEU A 157 -3.97 -11.97 12.71
N ALA A 158 -4.38 -12.14 11.44
CA ALA A 158 -4.16 -11.14 10.40
C ALA A 158 -4.86 -9.82 10.72
N GLY A 159 -6.13 -9.86 11.13
CA GLY A 159 -6.87 -8.66 11.53
C GLY A 159 -6.23 -7.94 12.71
N GLU A 160 -5.74 -8.67 13.71
CA GLU A 160 -5.06 -8.10 14.88
C GLU A 160 -3.70 -7.49 14.52
N TYR A 161 -2.87 -8.21 13.75
CA TYR A 161 -1.59 -7.72 13.23
C TYR A 161 -1.79 -6.47 12.39
N HIS A 162 -2.72 -6.53 11.45
CA HIS A 162 -3.03 -5.42 10.55
C HIS A 162 -3.52 -4.19 11.31
N GLY A 163 -4.35 -4.37 12.35
CA GLY A 163 -4.79 -3.29 13.22
C GLY A 163 -3.63 -2.53 13.89
N ILE A 164 -2.60 -3.25 14.35
CA ILE A 164 -1.38 -2.64 14.92
C ILE A 164 -0.63 -1.84 13.85
N VAL A 165 -0.48 -2.39 12.64
CA VAL A 165 0.19 -1.74 11.52
C VAL A 165 -0.55 -0.46 11.09
N MET A 166 -1.88 -0.52 10.99
CA MET A 166 -2.71 0.63 10.62
C MET A 166 -2.69 1.73 11.70
N LEU A 167 -2.65 1.36 12.97
CA LEU A 167 -2.47 2.33 14.05
C LEU A 167 -1.14 3.09 13.86
N GLY A 168 -0.04 2.38 13.58
CA GLY A 168 1.26 3.00 13.27
C GLY A 168 1.22 3.90 12.04
N TYR A 169 0.53 3.48 10.98
CA TYR A 169 0.37 4.28 9.75
C TYR A 169 -0.38 5.60 10.03
N PHE A 170 -1.55 5.54 10.67
CA PHE A 170 -2.39 6.73 10.88
C PHE A 170 -1.83 7.68 11.94
N THR A 171 -1.16 7.17 12.96
CA THR A 171 -0.58 8.01 14.03
C THR A 171 0.84 8.49 13.71
N GLY A 172 1.56 7.82 12.81
CA GLY A 172 2.98 8.05 12.57
C GLY A 172 3.90 7.55 13.69
N ASP A 173 3.35 6.94 14.76
CA ASP A 173 4.11 6.43 15.90
C ASP A 173 4.62 5.01 15.63
N THR A 174 5.70 4.92 14.87
CA THR A 174 6.35 3.65 14.51
C THR A 174 7.02 2.98 15.71
N ASP A 175 7.44 3.74 16.73
CA ASP A 175 8.03 3.17 17.95
C ASP A 175 6.97 2.45 18.78
N ARG A 176 5.78 3.04 18.92
CA ARG A 176 4.64 2.37 19.53
C ARG A 176 4.25 1.12 18.77
N MET A 177 4.14 1.23 17.44
CA MET A 177 3.83 0.08 16.58
C MET A 177 4.83 -1.06 16.78
N ALA A 178 6.14 -0.77 16.84
CA ALA A 178 7.17 -1.78 17.07
C ALA A 178 7.00 -2.48 18.43
N ARG A 179 6.66 -1.73 19.50
CA ARG A 179 6.37 -2.31 20.83
C ARG A 179 5.15 -3.23 20.81
N GLU A 180 4.07 -2.80 20.16
CA GLU A 180 2.84 -3.61 20.04
C GLU A 180 3.07 -4.87 19.19
N LEU A 181 3.82 -4.78 18.09
CA LEU A 181 4.22 -5.94 17.29
C LEU A 181 5.12 -6.91 18.07
N THR A 182 6.00 -6.39 18.91
CA THR A 182 6.81 -7.23 19.82
C THR A 182 5.93 -7.97 20.84
N ALA A 183 4.95 -7.28 21.42
CA ALA A 183 4.00 -7.89 22.35
C ALA A 183 3.13 -8.95 21.65
N PHE A 184 2.64 -8.64 20.44
CA PHE A 184 1.92 -9.58 19.59
C PHE A 184 2.76 -10.83 19.30
N TYR A 185 4.01 -10.68 18.85
CA TYR A 185 4.93 -11.79 18.58
C TYR A 185 5.12 -12.68 19.82
N ASN A 186 5.44 -12.08 20.96
CA ASN A 186 5.70 -12.82 22.21
C ASN A 186 4.48 -13.61 22.69
N ARG A 187 3.27 -13.19 22.34
CA ARG A 187 2.03 -13.88 22.70
C ARG A 187 1.70 -15.02 21.74
N VAL A 188 1.94 -14.82 20.45
CA VAL A 188 1.47 -15.70 19.37
C VAL A 188 2.48 -16.81 19.04
N PHE A 189 3.78 -16.48 19.02
CA PHE A 189 4.82 -17.41 18.61
C PHE A 189 5.24 -18.36 19.73
N ASN A 190 5.55 -19.59 19.34
CA ASN A 190 6.14 -20.59 20.22
C ASN A 190 7.61 -20.24 20.45
N ARG A 191 8.04 -20.20 21.72
CA ARG A 191 9.43 -20.02 22.13
C ARG A 191 10.14 -21.37 22.21
#